data_f61ab460e0f4287d09b702d6db5d8767
#
_entry.id   f61ab460e0f4287d09b702d6db5d8767
#
_cell.length_a   1.000
_cell.length_b   1.000
_cell.length_c   1.000
_cell.angle_alpha   90.00
_cell.angle_beta   90.00
_cell.angle_gamma   90.00
#
_symmetry.space_group_name_H-M   'P 1'
#
loop_
_entity.id
_entity.type
_entity.pdbx_description
1 polymer ?
#
loop_
_entity_poly.entity_id
_entity_poly.type
_entity_poly.pdbx_seq_one_letter_code
_entity_poly.pdbx_strand_id
1 'polypeptide(L)'
;VVQAWGDPLNQDISEFPRNAHGLFVDHNDFVWVGSYRHHRVMKFTRNGELVMTLGMYNVNEGSNHPELLGGPSGVWVDPDTNEVFISDGYRNRRVIVYDGDTGAYLRHWGAYGNPPDDDYDFGARDSNDPPPPQFSTVHGLTGSHDGLIYVADRRGNRIQVFQQSGDFVTEKI
;
A
#
# COMPACT_ATOMS: atom_id res chain seq x y z
N VAL A 1 -23.96 -16.86 2.61
CA VAL A 1 -23.27 -15.81 3.39
C VAL A 1 -23.26 -16.25 4.83
N VAL A 2 -22.06 -16.38 5.41
CA VAL A 2 -21.90 -16.79 6.82
C VAL A 2 -21.90 -15.55 7.73
N GLN A 3 -21.29 -14.45 7.24
CA GLN A 3 -21.20 -13.18 7.94
C GLN A 3 -21.06 -12.03 6.93
N ALA A 4 -21.66 -10.89 7.21
CA ALA A 4 -21.49 -9.65 6.46
C ALA A 4 -21.53 -8.47 7.44
N TRP A 5 -20.69 -7.46 7.19
CA TRP A 5 -20.65 -6.20 7.91
C TRP A 5 -20.22 -5.07 6.96
N GLY A 6 -20.31 -3.83 7.42
CA GLY A 6 -19.95 -2.69 6.59
C GLY A 6 -21.13 -2.14 5.77
N ASP A 7 -22.24 -1.81 6.42
CA ASP A 7 -23.36 -1.13 5.76
C ASP A 7 -23.01 0.33 5.41
N PRO A 8 -22.81 0.68 4.14
CA PRO A 8 -22.41 2.03 3.74
C PRO A 8 -23.52 3.08 3.92
N LEU A 9 -24.76 2.67 4.21
CA LEU A 9 -25.89 3.58 4.40
C LEU A 9 -26.03 4.05 5.85
N ASN A 10 -25.53 3.27 6.82
CA ASN A 10 -25.74 3.52 8.23
C ASN A 10 -24.43 3.75 9.02
N GLN A 11 -23.28 3.70 8.36
CA GLN A 11 -21.99 3.87 9.03
C GLN A 11 -21.41 5.26 8.79
N ASP A 12 -20.82 5.80 9.85
CA ASP A 12 -19.97 6.98 9.76
C ASP A 12 -18.81 6.64 8.80
N ILE A 13 -18.56 7.52 7.83
CA ILE A 13 -17.47 7.38 6.85
C ILE A 13 -16.10 7.31 7.55
N SER A 14 -16.00 7.76 8.81
CA SER A 14 -14.79 7.63 9.62
C SER A 14 -14.52 6.19 10.03
N GLU A 15 -15.52 5.34 10.13
CA GLU A 15 -15.45 3.97 10.65
C GLU A 15 -15.40 2.90 9.57
N PHE A 16 -15.72 3.23 8.31
CA PHE A 16 -15.67 2.26 7.22
C PHE A 16 -15.08 2.85 5.92
N PRO A 17 -14.25 2.09 5.17
CA PRO A 17 -13.65 2.57 3.94
C PRO A 17 -14.68 2.62 2.80
N ARG A 18 -15.08 3.81 2.38
CA ARG A 18 -15.71 3.98 1.06
C ARG A 18 -14.66 3.90 -0.04
N ASN A 19 -15.05 3.44 -1.22
CA ASN A 19 -14.11 3.16 -2.31
C ASN A 19 -13.00 2.18 -1.88
N ALA A 20 -13.44 1.09 -1.24
CA ALA A 20 -12.56 0.01 -0.85
C ALA A 20 -11.77 -0.49 -2.08
N HIS A 21 -10.47 -0.65 -1.89
CA HIS A 21 -9.56 -1.21 -2.88
C HIS A 21 -8.55 -2.05 -2.12
N GLY A 22 -8.05 -3.10 -2.54
CA GLY A 22 -7.16 -3.96 -1.79
C GLY A 22 -7.75 -4.44 -0.45
N LEU A 23 -7.80 -5.72 -0.27
CA LEU A 23 -8.25 -6.38 0.95
C LEU A 23 -7.25 -7.48 1.27
N PHE A 24 -6.89 -7.60 2.55
CA PHE A 24 -6.03 -8.65 3.05
C PHE A 24 -6.55 -9.14 4.40
N VAL A 25 -6.52 -10.45 4.62
CA VAL A 25 -6.78 -11.05 5.93
C VAL A 25 -5.45 -11.58 6.46
N ASP A 26 -5.03 -11.07 7.60
CA ASP A 26 -3.74 -11.43 8.18
C ASP A 26 -3.80 -12.76 8.98
N HIS A 27 -2.65 -13.19 9.44
CA HIS A 27 -2.46 -14.44 10.20
C HIS A 27 -3.15 -14.42 11.59
N ASN A 28 -3.59 -13.25 12.06
CA ASN A 28 -4.33 -13.06 13.30
C ASN A 28 -5.84 -12.86 13.06
N ASP A 29 -6.34 -13.16 11.86
CA ASP A 29 -7.74 -12.97 11.43
C ASP A 29 -8.22 -11.50 11.40
N PHE A 30 -7.31 -10.51 11.40
CA PHE A 30 -7.71 -9.12 11.14
C PHE A 30 -7.90 -8.88 9.65
N VAL A 31 -8.86 -8.05 9.32
CA VAL A 31 -9.20 -7.66 7.96
C VAL A 31 -8.68 -6.25 7.68
N TRP A 32 -7.75 -6.14 6.75
CA TRP A 32 -7.17 -4.87 6.31
C TRP A 32 -7.81 -4.43 5.01
N VAL A 33 -8.28 -3.20 4.95
CA VAL A 33 -8.95 -2.64 3.76
C VAL A 33 -8.37 -1.28 3.40
N GLY A 34 -7.89 -1.16 2.17
CA GLY A 34 -7.44 0.10 1.59
C GLY A 34 -8.63 0.94 1.08
N SER A 35 -8.58 2.25 1.30
CA SER A 35 -9.49 3.23 0.73
C SER A 35 -8.70 4.23 -0.11
N TYR A 36 -8.53 3.93 -1.42
CA TYR A 36 -7.61 4.67 -2.28
C TYR A 36 -8.00 6.15 -2.48
N ARG A 37 -9.30 6.47 -2.50
CA ARG A 37 -9.76 7.86 -2.65
C ARG A 37 -9.66 8.67 -1.37
N HIS A 38 -9.72 8.00 -0.22
CA HIS A 38 -9.73 8.67 1.08
C HIS A 38 -8.40 8.53 1.84
N HIS A 39 -7.37 8.01 1.16
CA HIS A 39 -5.98 7.99 1.66
C HIS A 39 -5.81 7.26 2.99
N ARG A 40 -6.57 6.15 3.20
CA ARG A 40 -6.51 5.38 4.44
C ARG A 40 -6.39 3.88 4.18
N VAL A 41 -5.75 3.18 5.11
CA VAL A 41 -5.86 1.75 5.31
C VAL A 41 -6.45 1.51 6.69
N MET A 42 -7.45 0.66 6.79
CA MET A 42 -8.18 0.40 8.02
C MET A 42 -8.09 -1.08 8.38
N LYS A 43 -7.81 -1.36 9.66
CA LYS A 43 -7.75 -2.71 10.25
C LYS A 43 -9.02 -2.97 11.05
N PHE A 44 -9.65 -4.09 10.78
CA PHE A 44 -10.87 -4.52 11.48
C PHE A 44 -10.68 -5.88 12.12
N THR A 45 -11.42 -6.12 13.21
CA THR A 45 -11.61 -7.49 13.68
C THR A 45 -12.42 -8.28 12.64
N ARG A 46 -12.40 -9.60 12.75
CA ARG A 46 -13.24 -10.49 11.93
C ARG A 46 -14.73 -10.14 12.00
N ASN A 47 -15.19 -9.53 13.10
CA ASN A 47 -16.58 -9.14 13.30
C ASN A 47 -16.90 -7.73 12.77
N GLY A 48 -15.93 -7.01 12.19
CA GLY A 48 -16.11 -5.70 11.60
C GLY A 48 -15.93 -4.53 12.56
N GLU A 49 -15.35 -4.75 13.73
CA GLU A 49 -15.00 -3.68 14.67
C GLU A 49 -13.70 -3.00 14.20
N LEU A 50 -13.69 -1.68 14.09
CA LEU A 50 -12.50 -0.91 13.72
C LEU A 50 -11.45 -0.98 14.84
N VAL A 51 -10.24 -1.40 14.49
CA VAL A 51 -9.09 -1.53 15.41
C VAL A 51 -8.09 -0.40 15.20
N MET A 52 -7.79 -0.07 13.93
CA MET A 52 -6.73 0.88 13.57
C MET A 52 -7.04 1.57 12.25
N THR A 53 -6.58 2.81 12.10
CA THR A 53 -6.57 3.54 10.84
C THR A 53 -5.18 4.09 10.59
N LEU A 54 -4.60 3.77 9.43
CA LEU A 54 -3.37 4.35 8.90
C LEU A 54 -3.73 5.40 7.84
N GLY A 55 -3.02 6.53 7.84
CA GLY A 55 -3.34 7.68 7.01
C GLY A 55 -4.49 8.52 7.57
N MET A 56 -4.85 9.59 6.86
CA MET A 56 -5.87 10.56 7.27
C MET A 56 -6.87 10.81 6.14
N TYR A 57 -8.15 10.94 6.50
CA TYR A 57 -9.24 11.13 5.55
C TYR A 57 -9.01 12.36 4.65
N ASN A 58 -8.85 12.11 3.35
CA ASN A 58 -8.64 13.11 2.30
C ASN A 58 -7.39 14.01 2.48
N VAL A 59 -6.42 13.61 3.29
CA VAL A 59 -5.17 14.34 3.45
C VAL A 59 -4.02 13.54 2.84
N ASN A 60 -3.22 14.21 1.99
CA ASN A 60 -2.00 13.69 1.39
C ASN A 60 -0.99 14.83 1.29
N GLU A 61 0.24 14.60 1.71
CA GLU A 61 1.35 15.57 1.66
C GLU A 61 2.59 14.98 0.92
N GLY A 62 2.34 14.05 0.00
CA GLY A 62 3.37 13.48 -0.87
C GLY A 62 3.97 12.18 -0.36
N SER A 63 4.83 11.64 -1.21
CA SER A 63 5.36 10.27 -1.06
C SER A 63 6.37 10.13 0.08
N ASN A 64 6.95 11.20 0.59
CA ASN A 64 7.95 11.16 1.66
C ASN A 64 7.37 11.44 3.06
N HIS A 65 6.05 11.72 3.17
CA HIS A 65 5.42 11.90 4.48
C HIS A 65 5.24 10.54 5.20
N PRO A 66 5.70 10.39 6.47
CA PRO A 66 5.72 9.10 7.16
C PRO A 66 4.34 8.57 7.57
N GLU A 67 3.36 9.44 7.79
CA GLU A 67 2.06 9.05 8.35
C GLU A 67 0.90 9.18 7.38
N LEU A 68 1.01 10.03 6.33
CA LEU A 68 -0.07 10.28 5.38
C LEU A 68 0.08 9.42 4.13
N LEU A 69 -1.03 8.85 3.67
CA LEU A 69 -1.10 8.01 2.49
C LEU A 69 -1.61 8.80 1.27
N GLY A 70 -1.25 8.35 0.08
CA GLY A 70 -1.61 8.98 -1.19
C GLY A 70 -2.44 8.10 -2.13
N GLY A 71 -3.31 7.29 -1.60
CA GLY A 71 -4.17 6.40 -2.37
C GLY A 71 -3.68 4.95 -2.36
N PRO A 72 -3.77 4.30 -1.21
CA PRO A 72 -3.35 2.92 -1.04
C PRO A 72 -4.22 1.98 -1.87
N SER A 73 -3.56 1.02 -2.53
CA SER A 73 -4.18 0.09 -3.47
C SER A 73 -4.11 -1.37 -3.03
N GLY A 74 -3.14 -1.75 -2.22
CA GLY A 74 -2.97 -3.10 -1.71
C GLY A 74 -2.31 -3.10 -0.34
N VAL A 75 -2.53 -4.17 0.39
CA VAL A 75 -1.97 -4.42 1.73
C VAL A 75 -1.49 -5.87 1.79
N TRP A 76 -0.36 -6.10 2.41
CA TRP A 76 0.12 -7.41 2.83
C TRP A 76 0.74 -7.30 4.22
N VAL A 77 0.52 -8.28 5.06
CA VAL A 77 1.06 -8.35 6.42
C VAL A 77 1.97 -9.57 6.52
N ASP A 78 3.20 -9.33 6.97
CA ASP A 78 4.17 -10.39 7.22
C ASP A 78 3.76 -11.20 8.45
N PRO A 79 3.62 -12.54 8.33
CA PRO A 79 3.20 -13.38 9.45
C PRO A 79 4.27 -13.54 10.54
N ASP A 80 5.54 -13.30 10.23
CA ASP A 80 6.64 -13.50 11.16
C ASP A 80 6.98 -12.24 11.96
N THR A 81 6.88 -11.05 11.30
CA THR A 81 7.24 -9.76 11.90
C THR A 81 6.06 -8.90 12.29
N ASN A 82 4.85 -9.22 11.79
CA ASN A 82 3.63 -8.40 11.86
C ASN A 82 3.77 -7.01 11.22
N GLU A 83 4.74 -6.82 10.33
CA GLU A 83 4.88 -5.58 9.55
C GLU A 83 3.84 -5.51 8.45
N VAL A 84 3.25 -4.33 8.26
CA VAL A 84 2.21 -4.05 7.28
C VAL A 84 2.81 -3.30 6.09
N PHE A 85 2.85 -3.95 4.94
CA PHE A 85 3.35 -3.39 3.68
C PHE A 85 2.16 -2.86 2.87
N ILE A 86 2.23 -1.62 2.42
CA ILE A 86 1.16 -0.95 1.68
C ILE A 86 1.69 -0.45 0.33
N SER A 87 1.03 -0.83 -0.76
CA SER A 87 1.22 -0.21 -2.07
C SER A 87 0.49 1.13 -2.09
N ASP A 88 1.22 2.22 -1.88
CA ASP A 88 0.70 3.58 -1.80
C ASP A 88 0.99 4.33 -3.11
N GLY A 89 0.18 4.07 -4.15
CA GLY A 89 0.59 4.39 -5.51
C GLY A 89 -0.39 5.13 -6.40
N TYR A 90 -1.60 5.49 -6.00
CA TYR A 90 -2.49 6.28 -6.86
C TYR A 90 -2.11 7.76 -6.94
N ARG A 91 -1.56 8.31 -5.87
CA ARG A 91 -1.02 9.69 -5.80
C ARG A 91 0.42 9.73 -5.34
N ASN A 92 0.82 8.78 -4.50
CA ASN A 92 2.20 8.58 -4.06
C ASN A 92 2.91 7.56 -4.96
N ARG A 93 4.22 7.38 -4.75
CA ARG A 93 5.11 6.56 -5.60
C ARG A 93 5.94 5.59 -4.77
N ARG A 94 5.28 4.88 -3.83
CA ARG A 94 6.03 4.12 -2.82
C ARG A 94 5.36 2.82 -2.38
N VAL A 95 6.18 1.97 -1.81
CA VAL A 95 5.80 1.03 -0.76
C VAL A 95 6.06 1.71 0.57
N ILE A 96 5.14 1.62 1.52
CA ILE A 96 5.32 2.12 2.88
C ILE A 96 4.99 1.02 3.88
N VAL A 97 5.73 0.97 4.98
CA VAL A 97 5.67 -0.09 5.98
C VAL A 97 5.39 0.50 7.35
N TYR A 98 4.45 -0.12 8.04
CA TYR A 98 4.08 0.20 9.41
C TYR A 98 4.16 -1.04 10.30
N ASP A 99 4.28 -0.82 11.58
CA ASP A 99 4.09 -1.83 12.61
C ASP A 99 2.59 -2.19 12.72
N GLY A 100 2.25 -3.46 12.61
CA GLY A 100 0.86 -3.93 12.55
C GLY A 100 0.12 -3.92 13.89
N ASP A 101 0.81 -3.76 15.01
CA ASP A 101 0.22 -3.67 16.34
C ASP A 101 -0.01 -2.22 16.77
N THR A 102 0.95 -1.34 16.49
CA THR A 102 0.93 0.04 16.97
C THR A 102 0.55 1.07 15.90
N GLY A 103 0.69 0.72 14.62
CA GLY A 103 0.54 1.64 13.50
C GLY A 103 1.72 2.61 13.34
N ALA A 104 2.83 2.38 14.03
CA ALA A 104 4.02 3.22 13.91
C ALA A 104 4.67 3.06 12.53
N TYR A 105 5.06 4.19 11.94
CA TYR A 105 5.83 4.19 10.70
C TYR A 105 7.20 3.53 10.92
N LEU A 106 7.60 2.67 9.99
CA LEU A 106 8.90 1.99 10.01
C LEU A 106 9.82 2.48 8.88
N ARG A 107 9.37 2.42 7.64
CA ARG A 107 10.15 2.79 6.45
C ARG A 107 9.27 2.92 5.21
N HIS A 108 9.82 3.48 4.15
CA HIS A 108 9.25 3.45 2.81
C HIS A 108 10.36 3.50 1.76
N TRP A 109 10.00 3.14 0.52
CA TRP A 109 10.89 3.23 -0.64
C TRP A 109 10.09 3.38 -1.94
N GLY A 110 10.74 3.97 -2.92
CA GLY A 110 10.28 4.06 -4.31
C GLY A 110 10.87 2.99 -5.21
N ALA A 111 10.82 3.21 -6.51
CA ALA A 111 11.41 2.30 -7.48
C ALA A 111 12.92 2.12 -7.25
N TYR A 112 13.41 0.90 -7.42
CA TYR A 112 14.80 0.50 -7.22
C TYR A 112 15.34 0.70 -5.79
N GLY A 113 14.46 0.86 -4.78
CA GLY A 113 14.85 1.17 -3.42
C GLY A 113 15.21 2.63 -3.17
N ASN A 114 15.10 3.49 -4.18
CA ASN A 114 15.39 4.91 -4.06
C ASN A 114 14.28 5.67 -3.32
N PRO A 115 14.58 6.84 -2.73
CA PRO A 115 13.54 7.74 -2.25
C PRO A 115 12.55 8.12 -3.37
N PRO A 116 11.23 8.19 -3.11
CA PRO A 116 10.27 8.69 -4.06
C PRO A 116 10.54 10.16 -4.44
N ASP A 117 10.38 10.48 -5.72
CA ASP A 117 10.44 11.83 -6.25
C ASP A 117 9.08 12.15 -6.90
N ASP A 118 8.29 12.99 -6.23
CA ASP A 118 6.96 13.38 -6.67
C ASP A 118 7.00 14.37 -7.84
N ASP A 119 8.11 15.08 -8.02
CA ASP A 119 8.33 16.04 -9.09
C ASP A 119 8.88 15.38 -10.38
N TYR A 120 9.21 14.09 -10.35
CA TYR A 120 9.69 13.38 -11.53
C TYR A 120 8.69 13.45 -12.69
N ASP A 121 9.13 14.02 -13.81
CA ASP A 121 8.35 14.08 -15.04
C ASP A 121 8.55 12.80 -15.87
N PHE A 122 7.47 12.05 -16.03
CA PHE A 122 7.49 10.83 -16.87
C PHE A 122 7.53 11.15 -18.37
N GLY A 123 7.19 12.37 -18.79
CA GLY A 123 7.16 12.75 -20.20
C GLY A 123 6.30 11.86 -21.09
N ALA A 124 6.46 12.02 -22.40
CA ALA A 124 5.96 11.06 -23.39
C ALA A 124 6.96 9.91 -23.49
N ARG A 125 6.51 8.69 -23.24
CA ARG A 125 7.36 7.49 -23.28
C ARG A 125 6.96 6.59 -24.44
N ASP A 126 7.98 6.01 -25.09
CA ASP A 126 7.84 4.91 -26.05
C ASP A 126 7.95 3.56 -25.32
N SER A 127 7.37 2.50 -25.90
CA SER A 127 7.47 1.15 -25.37
C SER A 127 8.92 0.60 -25.33
N ASN A 128 9.84 1.20 -26.08
CA ASN A 128 11.25 0.82 -26.12
C ASN A 128 12.12 1.64 -25.15
N ASP A 129 11.54 2.64 -24.48
CA ASP A 129 12.28 3.41 -23.48
C ASP A 129 12.62 2.54 -22.27
N PRO A 130 13.79 2.72 -21.65
CA PRO A 130 14.11 2.02 -20.41
C PRO A 130 13.07 2.37 -19.32
N PRO A 131 12.81 1.46 -18.37
CA PRO A 131 11.87 1.71 -17.29
C PRO A 131 12.20 2.98 -16.52
N PRO A 132 11.19 3.76 -16.07
CA PRO A 132 11.44 4.99 -15.34
C PRO A 132 12.10 4.71 -13.98
N PRO A 133 12.95 5.62 -13.49
CA PRO A 133 13.60 5.47 -12.18
C PRO A 133 12.64 5.67 -11.00
N GLN A 134 11.40 6.08 -11.25
CA GLN A 134 10.35 6.25 -10.27
C GLN A 134 9.18 5.29 -10.55
N PHE A 135 8.45 4.90 -9.52
CA PHE A 135 7.17 4.22 -9.70
C PHE A 135 6.16 5.15 -10.34
N SER A 136 5.46 4.64 -11.34
CA SER A 136 4.38 5.38 -12.01
C SER A 136 3.03 5.18 -11.32
N THR A 137 2.71 3.95 -10.95
CA THR A 137 1.53 3.62 -10.13
C THR A 137 1.75 2.29 -9.42
N VAL A 138 2.17 2.35 -8.17
CA VAL A 138 2.25 1.15 -7.32
C VAL A 138 0.83 0.65 -7.04
N HIS A 139 0.41 -0.41 -7.75
CA HIS A 139 -1.00 -0.82 -7.76
C HIS A 139 -1.30 -2.07 -6.92
N GLY A 140 -0.30 -2.83 -6.60
CA GLY A 140 -0.43 -4.01 -5.75
C GLY A 140 0.93 -4.49 -5.26
N LEU A 141 0.90 -5.22 -4.17
CA LEU A 141 2.07 -5.91 -3.65
C LEU A 141 1.67 -7.21 -2.95
N THR A 142 2.63 -8.09 -2.81
CA THR A 142 2.53 -9.29 -1.97
C THR A 142 3.91 -9.68 -1.48
N GLY A 143 3.97 -10.30 -0.32
CA GLY A 143 5.18 -10.96 0.16
C GLY A 143 5.20 -12.44 -0.18
N SER A 144 6.38 -13.01 -0.12
CA SER A 144 6.62 -14.45 -0.26
C SER A 144 7.24 -15.03 1.01
N HIS A 145 7.20 -16.35 1.15
CA HIS A 145 7.73 -17.05 2.34
C HIS A 145 9.25 -16.98 2.48
N ASP A 146 9.97 -16.56 1.44
CA ASP A 146 11.43 -16.36 1.45
C ASP A 146 11.83 -14.91 1.74
N GLY A 147 10.88 -14.08 2.23
CA GLY A 147 11.14 -12.71 2.68
C GLY A 147 11.26 -11.68 1.57
N LEU A 148 10.74 -11.96 0.37
CA LEU A 148 10.72 -11.01 -0.74
C LEU A 148 9.38 -10.31 -0.87
N ILE A 149 9.41 -9.05 -1.31
CA ILE A 149 8.25 -8.22 -1.61
C ILE A 149 8.16 -8.00 -3.13
N TYR A 150 7.06 -8.42 -3.73
CA TYR A 150 6.76 -8.25 -5.14
C TYR A 150 5.84 -7.06 -5.32
N VAL A 151 6.23 -6.09 -6.12
CA VAL A 151 5.55 -4.81 -6.29
C VAL A 151 5.16 -4.62 -7.75
N ALA A 152 3.85 -4.49 -8.01
CA ALA A 152 3.32 -4.24 -9.34
C ALA A 152 3.23 -2.72 -9.60
N ASP A 153 4.09 -2.21 -10.47
CA ASP A 153 4.02 -0.85 -11.01
C ASP A 153 3.18 -0.85 -12.30
N ARG A 154 1.86 -0.64 -12.17
CA ARG A 154 0.90 -0.80 -13.26
C ARG A 154 1.21 0.06 -14.48
N ARG A 155 1.49 1.36 -14.30
CA ARG A 155 1.81 2.27 -15.40
C ARG A 155 3.27 2.20 -15.83
N GLY A 156 4.14 1.70 -14.96
CA GLY A 156 5.52 1.38 -15.29
C GLY A 156 5.65 0.08 -16.10
N ASN A 157 4.54 -0.70 -16.22
CA ASN A 157 4.47 -1.98 -16.94
C ASN A 157 5.54 -2.98 -16.45
N ARG A 158 5.73 -3.07 -15.12
CA ARG A 158 6.77 -3.90 -14.51
C ARG A 158 6.38 -4.46 -13.15
N ILE A 159 7.06 -5.51 -12.75
CA ILE A 159 7.11 -6.00 -11.39
C ILE A 159 8.52 -5.81 -10.88
N GLN A 160 8.67 -5.14 -9.74
CA GLN A 160 9.94 -5.06 -9.02
C GLN A 160 9.90 -5.93 -7.76
N VAL A 161 11.03 -6.53 -7.44
CA VAL A 161 11.22 -7.41 -6.29
C VAL A 161 12.22 -6.76 -5.33
N PHE A 162 11.88 -6.75 -4.05
CA PHE A 162 12.66 -6.16 -3.00
C PHE A 162 12.86 -7.12 -1.84
N GLN A 163 13.92 -6.93 -1.07
CA GLN A 163 13.96 -7.39 0.31
C GLN A 163 12.93 -6.63 1.15
N GLN A 164 12.54 -7.16 2.28
CA GLN A 164 11.64 -6.45 3.21
C GLN A 164 12.23 -5.13 3.73
N SER A 165 13.55 -4.98 3.72
CA SER A 165 14.25 -3.72 4.04
C SER A 165 14.00 -2.59 3.02
N GLY A 166 13.53 -2.93 1.80
CA GLY A 166 13.40 -2.02 0.66
C GLY A 166 14.56 -2.11 -0.34
N ASP A 167 15.56 -2.95 -0.09
CA ASP A 167 16.68 -3.17 -1.01
C ASP A 167 16.18 -3.86 -2.29
N PHE A 168 16.47 -3.25 -3.43
CA PHE A 168 16.08 -3.76 -4.74
C PHE A 168 16.82 -5.05 -5.09
N VAL A 169 16.09 -6.04 -5.56
CA VAL A 169 16.65 -7.35 -5.96
C VAL A 169 16.64 -7.51 -7.48
N THR A 170 15.49 -7.35 -8.11
CA THR A 170 15.33 -7.55 -9.57
C THR A 170 14.05 -6.93 -10.09
N GLU A 171 13.92 -6.86 -11.40
CA GLU A 171 12.66 -6.51 -12.05
C GLU A 171 12.35 -7.38 -13.25
N LYS A 172 11.06 -7.38 -13.63
CA LYS A 172 10.52 -7.99 -14.84
C LYS A 172 9.58 -7.01 -15.52
N ILE A 173 9.75 -6.84 -16.81
CA ILE A 173 8.97 -5.97 -17.70
C ILE A 173 8.12 -6.87 -18.61
#